data_5fc7862bed0c9db325d174f1fbdd32f4
#
_entry.id   5fc7862bed0c9db325d174f1fbdd32f4
#
_cell.length_a   1.000
_cell.length_b   1.000
_cell.length_c   1.000
_cell.angle_alpha   90.00
_cell.angle_beta   90.00
_cell.angle_gamma   90.00
#
_symmetry.space_group_name_H-M   'P 1'
#
loop_
_entity.id
_entity.type
_entity.pdbx_description
1 polymer ?
#
loop_
_entity_poly.entity_id
_entity_poly.type
_entity_poly.pdbx_seq_one_letter_code
_entity_poly.pdbx_strand_id
1 'polypeptide(L)'
;MSVKNKKSLSAKGLHKQYGSRMVVNDVDISVNQKEVVGLLGPNGAGKTTTFYMITGMVKPTKGNIYLDDDDITNDPMYRRARKGVGYLAQEPSIFSKLTVENNLKLVLEMRKDLSKDEQNDKLDSLLDDFSVTSLRKSKGCLLYTSPSPRD
;
A
#
# COMPACT_ATOMS: atom_id res chain seq x y z
N MET A 1 -2.72 -20.35 -26.65
CA MET A 1 -3.50 -19.68 -25.58
C MET A 1 -2.48 -19.21 -24.53
N SER A 2 -2.21 -17.91 -24.50
CA SER A 2 -1.24 -17.32 -23.56
C SER A 2 -1.83 -17.38 -22.16
N VAL A 3 -1.23 -18.17 -21.28
CA VAL A 3 -1.54 -18.14 -19.83
C VAL A 3 -1.14 -16.76 -19.35
N LYS A 4 -2.12 -15.86 -19.16
CA LYS A 4 -1.89 -14.59 -18.46
C LYS A 4 -1.34 -14.95 -17.08
N ASN A 5 -0.04 -14.68 -16.84
CA ASN A 5 0.58 -14.82 -15.54
C ASN A 5 -0.29 -14.06 -14.51
N LYS A 6 -1.00 -14.81 -13.69
CA LYS A 6 -1.72 -14.25 -12.55
C LYS A 6 -0.65 -13.73 -11.59
N LYS A 7 -0.63 -12.42 -11.35
CA LYS A 7 0.25 -11.84 -10.33
C LYS A 7 -0.15 -12.36 -8.96
N SER A 8 0.85 -12.73 -8.18
CA SER A 8 0.68 -13.22 -6.82
C SER A 8 1.70 -12.59 -5.88
N LEU A 9 1.28 -12.34 -4.65
CA LEU A 9 2.16 -11.91 -3.57
C LEU A 9 2.13 -13.01 -2.50
N SER A 10 3.27 -13.58 -2.18
CA SER A 10 3.34 -14.65 -1.19
C SER A 10 4.46 -14.42 -0.18
N ALA A 11 4.24 -14.90 1.02
CA ALA A 11 5.21 -14.94 2.09
C ALA A 11 5.23 -16.37 2.65
N LYS A 12 6.43 -16.91 2.88
CA LYS A 12 6.63 -18.30 3.35
C LYS A 12 7.55 -18.33 4.54
N GLY A 13 7.11 -19.03 5.58
CA GLY A 13 7.87 -19.28 6.80
C GLY A 13 8.30 -17.98 7.49
N LEU A 14 7.43 -16.96 7.52
CA LEU A 14 7.80 -15.67 8.11
C LEU A 14 7.98 -15.76 9.62
N HIS A 15 9.14 -15.32 10.08
CA HIS A 15 9.45 -15.15 11.49
C HIS A 15 9.89 -13.73 11.76
N LYS A 16 9.47 -13.17 12.89
CA LYS A 16 10.00 -11.91 13.41
C LYS A 16 10.24 -12.00 14.91
N GLN A 17 11.48 -11.73 15.31
CA GLN A 17 11.91 -11.68 16.69
C GLN A 17 12.48 -10.29 17.00
N TYR A 18 12.10 -9.74 18.14
CA TYR A 18 12.66 -8.52 18.71
C TYR A 18 13.30 -8.86 20.06
N GLY A 19 14.64 -8.80 20.15
CA GLY A 19 15.38 -9.29 21.31
C GLY A 19 15.06 -10.77 21.57
N SER A 20 14.56 -11.10 22.74
CA SER A 20 14.12 -12.45 23.10
C SER A 20 12.66 -12.77 22.71
N ARG A 21 11.88 -11.76 22.30
CA ARG A 21 10.44 -11.94 22.03
C ARG A 21 10.18 -12.31 20.57
N MET A 22 9.62 -13.50 20.35
CA MET A 22 9.06 -13.90 19.06
C MET A 22 7.69 -13.24 18.90
N VAL A 23 7.52 -12.43 17.82
CA VAL A 23 6.27 -11.69 17.52
C VAL A 23 5.53 -12.33 16.38
N VAL A 24 6.23 -12.86 15.39
CA VAL A 24 5.67 -13.64 14.28
C VAL A 24 6.43 -14.96 14.22
N ASN A 25 5.71 -16.06 14.16
CA ASN A 25 6.28 -17.39 14.19
C ASN A 25 5.64 -18.26 13.11
N ASP A 26 6.41 -18.59 12.09
CA ASP A 26 6.07 -19.51 10.99
C ASP A 26 4.74 -19.17 10.27
N VAL A 27 4.67 -17.95 9.71
CA VAL A 27 3.45 -17.47 9.03
C VAL A 27 3.62 -17.57 7.53
N ASP A 28 2.69 -18.25 6.89
CA ASP A 28 2.52 -18.31 5.44
C ASP A 28 1.29 -17.49 5.01
N ILE A 29 1.45 -16.67 3.96
CA ILE A 29 0.37 -15.90 3.35
C ILE A 29 0.53 -15.93 1.84
N SER A 30 -0.58 -16.03 1.12
CA SER A 30 -0.62 -15.91 -0.33
C SER A 30 -1.84 -15.10 -0.75
N VAL A 31 -1.65 -14.17 -1.69
CA VAL A 31 -2.71 -13.34 -2.28
C VAL A 31 -2.54 -13.34 -3.78
N ASN A 32 -3.56 -13.74 -4.50
CA ASN A 32 -3.59 -13.71 -5.96
C ASN A 32 -4.21 -12.42 -6.48
N GLN A 33 -3.93 -12.09 -7.73
CA GLN A 33 -4.55 -10.94 -8.39
C GLN A 33 -6.08 -11.02 -8.32
N LYS A 34 -6.73 -9.93 -7.90
CA LYS A 34 -8.18 -9.80 -7.67
C LYS A 34 -8.71 -10.57 -6.45
N GLU A 35 -7.83 -11.12 -5.63
CA GLU A 35 -8.19 -11.75 -4.38
C GLU A 35 -8.09 -10.76 -3.21
N VAL A 36 -8.95 -10.92 -2.21
CA VAL A 36 -8.90 -10.19 -0.94
C VAL A 36 -8.66 -11.20 0.16
N VAL A 37 -7.58 -11.03 0.90
CA VAL A 37 -7.20 -11.90 2.02
C VAL A 37 -7.21 -11.09 3.31
N GLY A 38 -7.95 -11.58 4.31
CA GLY A 38 -8.03 -10.98 5.64
C GLY A 38 -7.06 -11.65 6.63
N LEU A 39 -6.26 -10.86 7.32
CA LEU A 39 -5.40 -11.33 8.41
C LEU A 39 -6.10 -11.06 9.76
N LEU A 40 -6.66 -12.12 10.35
CA LEU A 40 -7.44 -12.04 11.58
C LEU A 40 -6.63 -12.53 12.80
N GLY A 41 -7.00 -12.06 13.98
CA GLY A 41 -6.38 -12.48 15.24
C GLY A 41 -6.49 -11.40 16.33
N PRO A 42 -6.23 -11.74 17.59
CA PRO A 42 -6.29 -10.81 18.72
C PRO A 42 -5.22 -9.71 18.63
N ASN A 43 -5.34 -8.70 19.49
CA ASN A 43 -4.31 -7.67 19.61
C ASN A 43 -2.99 -8.29 20.09
N GLY A 44 -1.88 -7.89 19.48
CA GLY A 44 -0.57 -8.46 19.78
C GLY A 44 -0.22 -9.77 19.05
N ALA A 45 -1.14 -10.32 18.22
CA ALA A 45 -0.89 -11.56 17.45
C ALA A 45 0.11 -11.41 16.29
N GLY A 46 0.78 -10.26 16.15
CA GLY A 46 1.79 -10.06 15.09
C GLY A 46 1.23 -9.63 13.73
N LYS A 47 -0.09 -9.39 13.58
CA LYS A 47 -0.73 -9.00 12.31
C LYS A 47 -0.04 -7.81 11.64
N THR A 48 0.09 -6.70 12.35
CA THR A 48 0.73 -5.47 11.85
C THR A 48 2.19 -5.71 11.50
N THR A 49 2.91 -6.50 12.30
CA THR A 49 4.31 -6.85 12.04
C THR A 49 4.43 -7.69 10.76
N THR A 50 3.54 -8.67 10.57
CA THR A 50 3.49 -9.47 9.35
C THR A 50 3.22 -8.57 8.13
N PHE A 51 2.27 -7.66 8.24
CA PHE A 51 1.97 -6.68 7.21
C PHE A 51 3.18 -5.80 6.87
N TYR A 52 3.88 -5.30 7.89
CA TYR A 52 5.09 -4.50 7.71
C TYR A 52 6.25 -5.27 7.08
N MET A 53 6.35 -6.57 7.35
CA MET A 53 7.33 -7.42 6.64
C MET A 53 6.98 -7.55 5.16
N ILE A 54 5.71 -7.79 4.82
CA ILE A 54 5.25 -7.92 3.43
C ILE A 54 5.41 -6.61 2.66
N THR A 55 5.18 -5.45 3.27
CA THR A 55 5.34 -4.14 2.63
C THR A 55 6.80 -3.65 2.57
N GLY A 56 7.71 -4.30 3.30
CA GLY A 56 9.13 -3.93 3.31
C GLY A 56 9.51 -2.83 4.31
N MET A 57 8.62 -2.50 5.24
CA MET A 57 8.92 -1.60 6.37
C MET A 57 9.77 -2.27 7.44
N VAL A 58 9.58 -3.58 7.63
CA VAL A 58 10.30 -4.39 8.61
C VAL A 58 10.92 -5.58 7.90
N LYS A 59 12.20 -5.84 8.17
CA LYS A 59 12.86 -7.03 7.63
C LYS A 59 12.49 -8.26 8.46
N PRO A 60 12.09 -9.40 7.83
CA PRO A 60 11.88 -10.65 8.55
C PRO A 60 13.18 -11.18 9.16
N THR A 61 13.07 -11.92 10.25
CA THR A 61 14.20 -12.63 10.86
C THR A 61 14.50 -13.92 10.10
N LYS A 62 13.43 -14.61 9.63
CA LYS A 62 13.47 -15.78 8.75
C LYS A 62 12.28 -15.75 7.80
N GLY A 63 12.34 -16.58 6.77
CA GLY A 63 11.30 -16.71 5.74
C GLY A 63 11.56 -15.78 4.57
N ASN A 64 10.77 -15.94 3.52
CA ASN A 64 10.91 -15.25 2.26
C ASN A 64 9.59 -14.65 1.78
N ILE A 65 9.70 -13.59 1.00
CA ILE A 65 8.56 -12.88 0.41
C ILE A 65 8.78 -12.80 -1.10
N TYR A 66 7.77 -13.18 -1.85
CA TYR A 66 7.82 -13.26 -3.31
C TYR A 66 6.72 -12.42 -3.95
N LEU A 67 7.04 -11.75 -5.02
CA LEU A 67 6.08 -11.17 -5.95
C LEU A 67 6.20 -11.93 -7.25
N ASP A 68 5.21 -12.75 -7.56
CA ASP A 68 5.29 -13.80 -8.57
C ASP A 68 6.49 -14.73 -8.27
N ASP A 69 7.45 -14.86 -9.17
CA ASP A 69 8.67 -15.65 -9.00
C ASP A 69 9.86 -14.82 -8.46
N ASP A 70 9.67 -13.52 -8.21
CA ASP A 70 10.73 -12.61 -7.80
C ASP A 70 10.83 -12.54 -6.26
N ASP A 71 11.98 -12.92 -5.70
CA ASP A 71 12.25 -12.78 -4.27
C ASP A 71 12.46 -11.30 -3.90
N ILE A 72 11.50 -10.73 -3.22
CA ILE A 72 11.51 -9.34 -2.76
C ILE A 72 11.83 -9.21 -1.26
N THR A 73 12.28 -10.28 -0.60
CA THR A 73 12.52 -10.33 0.85
C THR A 73 13.41 -9.19 1.34
N ASN A 74 14.46 -8.90 0.60
CA ASN A 74 15.43 -7.86 0.95
C ASN A 74 15.15 -6.51 0.27
N ASP A 75 14.11 -6.42 -0.55
CA ASP A 75 13.74 -5.17 -1.20
C ASP A 75 13.12 -4.20 -0.19
N PRO A 76 13.61 -2.96 -0.11
CA PRO A 76 12.99 -1.93 0.69
C PRO A 76 11.64 -1.50 0.09
N MET A 77 10.79 -0.88 0.90
CA MET A 77 9.43 -0.48 0.53
C MET A 77 9.35 0.24 -0.83
N TYR A 78 10.27 1.18 -1.12
CA TYR A 78 10.23 1.93 -2.38
C TYR A 78 10.49 1.05 -3.63
N ARG A 79 11.29 -0.02 -3.51
CA ARG A 79 11.49 -0.97 -4.61
C ARG A 79 10.26 -1.83 -4.82
N ARG A 80 9.62 -2.30 -3.72
CA ARG A 80 8.37 -3.04 -3.80
C ARG A 80 7.25 -2.20 -4.39
N ALA A 81 7.18 -0.90 -4.04
CA ALA A 81 6.23 0.03 -4.63
C ALA A 81 6.41 0.16 -6.15
N ARG A 82 7.65 0.25 -6.64
CA ARG A 82 7.95 0.27 -8.08
C ARG A 82 7.59 -1.02 -8.81
N LYS A 83 7.56 -2.15 -8.10
CA LYS A 83 7.10 -3.44 -8.61
C LYS A 83 5.58 -3.60 -8.55
N GLY A 84 4.86 -2.65 -7.95
CA GLY A 84 3.40 -2.61 -7.88
C GLY A 84 2.80 -3.01 -6.53
N VAL A 85 3.59 -3.19 -5.48
CA VAL A 85 3.09 -3.43 -4.12
C VAL A 85 2.71 -2.09 -3.49
N GLY A 86 1.41 -1.81 -3.40
CA GLY A 86 0.89 -0.63 -2.70
C GLY A 86 0.73 -0.86 -1.20
N TYR A 87 0.76 0.21 -0.42
CA TYR A 87 0.47 0.22 1.00
C TYR A 87 -0.46 1.38 1.36
N LEU A 88 -1.58 1.07 1.98
CA LEU A 88 -2.47 2.06 2.57
C LEU A 88 -2.28 2.06 4.08
N ALA A 89 -1.78 3.16 4.61
CA ALA A 89 -1.54 3.31 6.05
C ALA A 89 -2.86 3.37 6.83
N GLN A 90 -2.81 2.94 8.09
CA GLN A 90 -3.93 3.04 9.02
C GLN A 90 -4.18 4.50 9.44
N GLU A 91 -3.12 5.30 9.52
CA GLU A 91 -3.21 6.73 9.79
C GLU A 91 -3.29 7.55 8.50
N PRO A 92 -3.86 8.77 8.56
CA PRO A 92 -3.90 9.67 7.41
C PRO A 92 -2.50 9.93 6.84
N SER A 93 -2.27 9.56 5.59
CA SER A 93 -0.96 9.69 4.93
C SER A 93 -0.92 10.78 3.87
N ILE A 94 -1.74 11.82 4.02
CA ILE A 94 -1.73 12.98 3.14
C ILE A 94 -0.86 14.11 3.70
N PHE A 95 -0.31 14.91 2.81
CA PHE A 95 0.40 16.14 3.16
C PHE A 95 -0.63 17.23 3.49
N SER A 96 -0.92 17.41 4.78
CA SER A 96 -1.97 18.31 5.28
C SER A 96 -1.82 19.76 4.85
N LYS A 97 -0.59 20.22 4.62
CA LYS A 97 -0.27 21.60 4.18
C LYS A 97 -0.41 21.81 2.67
N LEU A 98 -0.40 20.76 1.88
CA LEU A 98 -0.62 20.80 0.44
C LEU A 98 -2.12 20.80 0.13
N THR A 99 -2.48 21.30 -1.05
CA THR A 99 -3.85 21.20 -1.56
C THR A 99 -4.19 19.76 -1.91
N VAL A 100 -5.48 19.45 -2.03
CA VAL A 100 -5.97 18.15 -2.51
C VAL A 100 -5.36 17.82 -3.87
N GLU A 101 -5.39 18.79 -4.80
CA GLU A 101 -4.76 18.66 -6.13
C GLU A 101 -3.28 18.32 -6.04
N ASN A 102 -2.52 19.01 -5.20
CA ASN A 102 -1.08 18.78 -5.09
C ASN A 102 -0.75 17.44 -4.46
N ASN A 103 -1.57 16.96 -3.52
CA ASN A 103 -1.43 15.61 -2.97
C ASN A 103 -1.58 14.53 -4.05
N LEU A 104 -2.59 14.67 -4.93
CA LEU A 104 -2.80 13.75 -6.04
C LEU A 104 -1.70 13.85 -7.10
N LYS A 105 -1.27 15.08 -7.44
CA LYS A 105 -0.17 15.31 -8.40
C LYS A 105 1.13 14.64 -7.97
N LEU A 106 1.50 14.70 -6.69
CA LEU A 106 2.70 14.02 -6.18
C LEU A 106 2.71 12.53 -6.50
N VAL A 107 1.56 11.85 -6.39
CA VAL A 107 1.45 10.43 -6.71
C VAL A 107 1.49 10.20 -8.22
N LEU A 108 0.83 11.06 -8.99
CA LEU A 108 0.80 10.95 -10.46
C LEU A 108 2.17 11.22 -11.08
N GLU A 109 2.96 12.14 -10.55
CA GLU A 109 4.33 12.42 -11.00
C GLU A 109 5.28 11.22 -10.85
N MET A 110 4.97 10.28 -9.95
CA MET A 110 5.71 9.03 -9.82
C MET A 110 5.41 8.03 -10.96
N ARG A 111 4.32 8.21 -11.69
CA ARG A 111 3.87 7.40 -12.83
C ARG A 111 4.60 7.83 -14.09
N LYS A 112 5.82 7.30 -14.28
CA LYS A 112 6.66 7.61 -15.45
C LYS A 112 6.13 7.04 -16.78
N ASP A 113 5.15 6.18 -16.71
CA ASP A 113 4.42 5.57 -17.81
C ASP A 113 3.34 6.50 -18.41
N LEU A 114 3.02 7.61 -17.73
CA LEU A 114 2.03 8.60 -18.17
C LEU A 114 2.74 9.88 -18.63
N SER A 115 2.30 10.42 -19.75
CA SER A 115 2.63 11.79 -20.18
C SER A 115 2.03 12.83 -19.23
N LYS A 116 2.48 14.08 -19.33
CA LYS A 116 1.92 15.16 -18.50
C LYS A 116 0.44 15.41 -18.75
N ASP A 117 -0.02 15.25 -20.00
CA ASP A 117 -1.43 15.45 -20.35
C ASP A 117 -2.27 14.30 -19.77
N GLU A 118 -1.83 13.06 -19.90
CA GLU A 118 -2.50 11.90 -19.29
C GLU A 118 -2.52 11.97 -17.74
N GLN A 119 -1.47 12.55 -17.12
CA GLN A 119 -1.46 12.79 -15.67
C GLN A 119 -2.52 13.83 -15.26
N ASN A 120 -2.71 14.89 -16.06
CA ASN A 120 -3.74 15.90 -15.80
C ASN A 120 -5.15 15.33 -16.00
N ASP A 121 -5.38 14.59 -17.08
CA ASP A 121 -6.67 13.92 -17.32
C ASP A 121 -7.01 12.95 -16.19
N LYS A 122 -6.00 12.18 -15.74
CA LYS A 122 -6.17 11.26 -14.61
C LYS A 122 -6.42 11.99 -13.30
N LEU A 123 -5.80 13.16 -13.08
CA LEU A 123 -6.05 14.01 -11.92
C LEU A 123 -7.51 14.45 -11.88
N ASP A 124 -8.02 14.95 -13.00
CA ASP A 124 -9.40 15.43 -13.10
C ASP A 124 -10.39 14.27 -12.89
N SER A 125 -10.15 13.11 -13.53
CA SER A 125 -10.94 11.90 -13.29
C SER A 125 -10.96 11.49 -11.81
N LEU A 126 -9.82 11.50 -11.12
CA LEU A 126 -9.76 11.13 -9.70
C LEU A 126 -10.54 12.12 -8.81
N LEU A 127 -10.44 13.42 -9.10
CA LEU A 127 -11.20 14.43 -8.34
C LEU A 127 -12.71 14.22 -8.47
N ASP A 128 -13.19 13.84 -9.65
CA ASP A 128 -14.60 13.55 -9.92
C ASP A 128 -15.03 12.21 -9.31
N ASP A 129 -14.24 11.15 -9.49
CA ASP A 129 -14.50 9.80 -8.95
C ASP A 129 -14.69 9.82 -7.43
N PHE A 130 -13.87 10.63 -6.74
CA PHE A 130 -13.96 10.82 -5.28
C PHE A 130 -14.89 11.96 -4.85
N SER A 131 -15.55 12.64 -5.78
CA SER A 131 -16.47 13.78 -5.50
C SER A 131 -15.80 14.90 -4.68
N VAL A 132 -14.50 15.14 -4.91
CA VAL A 132 -13.71 16.18 -4.21
C VAL A 132 -13.29 17.34 -5.11
N THR A 133 -13.88 17.47 -6.29
CA THR A 133 -13.57 18.54 -7.26
C THR A 133 -13.75 19.92 -6.66
N SER A 134 -14.77 20.15 -5.83
CA SER A 134 -14.99 21.41 -5.11
C SER A 134 -13.89 21.74 -4.10
N LEU A 135 -13.17 20.72 -3.60
CA LEU A 135 -12.08 20.85 -2.64
C LEU A 135 -10.70 20.90 -3.29
N ARG A 136 -10.63 20.91 -4.62
CA ARG A 136 -9.38 20.86 -5.41
C ARG A 136 -8.28 21.77 -4.88
N LYS A 137 -8.62 23.03 -4.59
CA LYS A 137 -7.69 24.08 -4.10
C LYS A 137 -7.61 24.13 -2.56
N SER A 138 -8.44 23.39 -1.85
CA SER A 138 -8.45 23.34 -0.40
C SER A 138 -7.25 22.56 0.13
N LYS A 139 -6.79 22.89 1.34
CA LYS A 139 -5.72 22.13 2.00
C LYS A 139 -6.18 20.73 2.33
N GLY A 140 -5.26 19.75 2.23
CA GLY A 140 -5.55 18.34 2.49
C GLY A 140 -6.08 18.07 3.91
N CYS A 141 -5.71 18.88 4.90
CA CYS A 141 -6.26 18.74 6.26
C CYS A 141 -7.79 18.85 6.32
N LEU A 142 -8.44 19.57 5.40
CA LEU A 142 -9.89 19.70 5.36
C LEU A 142 -10.62 18.41 4.97
N LEU A 143 -9.96 17.47 4.33
CA LEU A 143 -10.54 16.16 4.01
C LEU A 143 -10.87 15.32 5.28
N TYR A 144 -10.24 15.63 6.42
CA TYR A 144 -10.47 14.94 7.69
C TYR A 144 -11.34 15.72 8.67
N THR A 145 -11.60 16.99 8.40
CA THR A 145 -12.42 17.85 9.25
C THR A 145 -13.85 18.01 8.75
N SER A 146 -14.15 17.49 7.54
CA SER A 146 -15.52 17.47 7.03
C SER A 146 -16.33 16.45 7.82
N PRO A 147 -17.51 16.82 8.38
CA PRO A 147 -18.40 15.86 9.02
C PRO A 147 -18.77 14.77 8.01
N SER A 148 -18.78 13.53 8.48
CA SER A 148 -19.22 12.40 7.66
C SER A 148 -20.63 12.66 7.12
N PRO A 149 -20.93 12.38 5.86
CA PRO A 149 -22.29 12.53 5.33
C PRO A 149 -23.34 11.62 6.00
N ARG A 150 -22.99 10.97 7.10
CA ARG A 150 -23.86 10.05 7.87
C ARG A 150 -24.20 10.53 9.27
N ASP A 151 -23.83 11.75 9.63
CA ASP A 151 -24.25 12.39 10.89
C ASP A 151 -25.42 13.36 10.64
#